data_bae4429650984e6c05d872f163ac20c2
#
_entry.id   bae4429650984e6c05d872f163ac20c2
#
_cell.length_a   1.000
_cell.length_b   1.000
_cell.length_c   1.000
_cell.angle_alpha   90.00
_cell.angle_beta   90.00
_cell.angle_gamma   90.00
#
_symmetry.space_group_name_H-M   'P 1'
#
loop_
_entity.id
_entity.type
_entity.pdbx_description
1 polymer ?
#
loop_
_entity_poly.entity_id
_entity_poly.type
_entity_poly.pdbx_seq_one_letter_code
_entity_poly.pdbx_strand_id
1 'polypeptide(L)'
;MIREFNNPELAPRNSFHVAQRAARLIEFDRTEDLQELFEKGMPDPWYVLGGGNNVLFTQDYPGTLLTPVAQGIRIVDEQPDCVTVEADAGVEWDDLVEWAVQHELWGLENLSLIPGKVGAAPVQNIGAYGCEEAERLSDRKSVV
;
A
#
# COMPACT_ATOMS: atom_id res chain seq x y z
N MET A 1 12.01 -10.12 -1.03
CA MET A 1 11.51 -11.53 -0.84
C MET A 1 10.17 -11.67 -1.52
N ILE A 2 9.99 -12.72 -2.32
CA ILE A 2 8.70 -13.03 -2.96
C ILE A 2 8.06 -14.19 -2.22
N ARG A 3 6.76 -14.06 -1.89
CA ARG A 3 5.92 -15.16 -1.43
C ARG A 3 4.76 -15.34 -2.41
N GLU A 4 4.55 -16.55 -2.87
CA GLU A 4 3.51 -16.87 -3.84
C GLU A 4 2.46 -17.80 -3.24
N PHE A 5 1.20 -17.50 -3.51
CA PHE A 5 0.05 -18.28 -3.06
C PHE A 5 -0.80 -18.63 -4.29
N ASN A 6 -1.07 -19.91 -4.45
CA ASN A 6 -1.94 -20.42 -5.51
C ASN A 6 -3.36 -20.62 -4.97
N ASN A 7 -4.34 -20.08 -5.69
CA ASN A 7 -5.75 -20.13 -5.35
C ASN A 7 -6.08 -19.67 -3.90
N PRO A 8 -5.51 -18.55 -3.40
CA PRO A 8 -5.77 -18.09 -2.05
C PRO A 8 -7.20 -17.59 -1.89
N GLU A 9 -7.73 -17.75 -0.68
CA GLU A 9 -8.97 -17.11 -0.26
C GLU A 9 -8.72 -15.61 0.01
N LEU A 10 -9.65 -14.75 -0.40
CA LEU A 10 -9.53 -13.30 -0.31
C LEU A 10 -10.31 -12.68 0.85
N ALA A 11 -11.13 -13.45 1.58
CA ALA A 11 -11.86 -12.93 2.74
C ALA A 11 -10.99 -12.20 3.77
N PRO A 12 -9.79 -12.69 4.15
CA PRO A 12 -8.92 -11.98 5.07
C PRO A 12 -8.16 -10.80 4.43
N ARG A 13 -8.34 -10.55 3.13
CA ARG A 13 -7.59 -9.58 2.33
C ARG A 13 -8.48 -8.48 1.74
N ASN A 14 -9.72 -8.36 2.19
CA ASN A 14 -10.61 -7.27 1.83
C ASN A 14 -11.55 -6.93 2.99
N SER A 15 -11.91 -5.66 3.11
CA SER A 15 -12.71 -5.14 4.23
C SER A 15 -14.16 -5.64 4.23
N PHE A 16 -14.67 -6.12 3.10
CA PHE A 16 -16.00 -6.70 3.01
C PHE A 16 -16.05 -8.18 3.42
N HIS A 17 -14.88 -8.79 3.67
CA HIS A 17 -14.73 -10.21 3.99
C HIS A 17 -15.41 -11.16 2.98
N VAL A 18 -15.44 -10.74 1.71
CA VAL A 18 -16.03 -11.55 0.63
C VAL A 18 -15.11 -12.74 0.35
N ALA A 19 -15.68 -13.93 0.45
CA ALA A 19 -15.00 -15.22 0.33
C ALA A 19 -14.80 -15.64 -1.14
N GLN A 20 -14.26 -14.74 -1.97
CA GLN A 20 -13.81 -15.05 -3.31
C GLN A 20 -12.35 -15.51 -3.30
N ARG A 21 -11.87 -16.03 -4.40
CA ARG A 21 -10.49 -16.50 -4.56
C ARG A 21 -9.80 -15.75 -5.70
N ALA A 22 -8.47 -15.70 -5.65
CA ALA A 22 -7.67 -15.31 -6.81
C ALA A 22 -6.98 -16.54 -7.41
N ALA A 23 -6.70 -16.55 -8.69
CA ALA A 23 -5.90 -17.62 -9.28
C ALA A 23 -4.50 -17.66 -8.65
N ARG A 24 -3.95 -16.48 -8.39
CA ARG A 24 -2.60 -16.32 -7.81
C ARG A 24 -2.52 -15.05 -6.99
N LEU A 25 -1.71 -15.05 -5.93
CA LEU A 25 -1.34 -13.85 -5.19
C LEU A 25 0.16 -13.88 -4.93
N ILE A 26 0.81 -12.75 -5.16
CA ILE A 26 2.24 -12.55 -4.93
C ILE A 26 2.43 -11.41 -3.96
N GLU A 27 3.07 -11.70 -2.84
CA GLU A 27 3.57 -10.70 -1.91
C GLU A 27 5.03 -10.43 -2.21
N PHE A 28 5.40 -9.15 -2.29
CA PHE A 28 6.78 -8.71 -2.55
C PHE A 28 7.18 -7.58 -1.60
N ASP A 29 8.46 -7.54 -1.21
CA ASP A 29 9.00 -6.51 -0.31
C ASP A 29 10.04 -5.59 -0.98
N ARG A 30 10.42 -5.85 -2.24
CA ARG A 30 11.37 -5.03 -2.97
C ARG A 30 10.88 -4.75 -4.39
N THR A 31 11.21 -3.55 -4.86
CA THR A 31 10.92 -3.12 -6.24
C THR A 31 11.58 -4.01 -7.28
N GLU A 32 12.81 -4.47 -7.02
CA GLU A 32 13.57 -5.35 -7.90
C GLU A 32 12.88 -6.71 -8.09
N ASP A 33 12.27 -7.23 -7.03
CA ASP A 33 11.49 -8.47 -7.09
C ASP A 33 10.32 -8.34 -8.07
N LEU A 34 9.66 -7.17 -8.08
CA LEU A 34 8.56 -6.88 -9.00
C LEU A 34 9.05 -6.74 -10.44
N GLN A 35 10.17 -6.03 -10.66
CA GLN A 35 10.78 -5.89 -11.98
C GLN A 35 11.12 -7.26 -12.59
N GLU A 36 11.75 -8.14 -11.82
CA GLU A 36 12.06 -9.52 -12.28
C GLU A 36 10.79 -10.31 -12.66
N LEU A 37 9.68 -10.14 -11.92
CA LEU A 37 8.42 -10.80 -12.25
C LEU A 37 7.89 -10.37 -13.61
N PHE A 38 7.95 -9.07 -13.92
CA PHE A 38 7.52 -8.54 -15.21
C PHE A 38 8.46 -8.93 -16.35
N GLU A 39 9.77 -8.92 -16.12
CA GLU A 39 10.78 -9.37 -17.11
C GLU A 39 10.61 -10.85 -17.48
N LYS A 40 10.21 -11.70 -16.52
CA LYS A 40 9.88 -13.11 -16.75
C LYS A 40 8.56 -13.35 -17.45
N GLY A 41 7.80 -12.29 -17.73
CA GLY A 41 6.49 -12.35 -18.39
C GLY A 41 5.34 -12.61 -17.40
N MET A 42 4.93 -11.59 -16.68
CA MET A 42 3.75 -11.65 -15.81
C MET A 42 2.50 -11.92 -16.65
N PRO A 43 1.76 -13.02 -16.40
CA PRO A 43 0.55 -13.30 -17.16
C PRO A 43 -0.59 -12.37 -16.79
N ASP A 44 -1.31 -11.88 -17.79
CA ASP A 44 -2.56 -11.13 -17.61
C ASP A 44 -3.75 -12.07 -17.28
N PRO A 45 -4.77 -11.57 -16.56
CA PRO A 45 -4.83 -10.26 -15.92
C PRO A 45 -4.04 -10.20 -14.60
N TRP A 46 -3.50 -9.06 -14.26
CA TRP A 46 -2.93 -8.78 -12.94
C TRP A 46 -3.47 -7.48 -12.35
N TYR A 47 -3.44 -7.36 -11.02
CA TYR A 47 -3.91 -6.18 -10.30
C TYR A 47 -3.10 -5.98 -9.01
N VAL A 48 -2.83 -4.71 -8.65
CA VAL A 48 -2.16 -4.38 -7.39
C VAL A 48 -3.21 -4.27 -6.29
N LEU A 49 -3.09 -5.10 -5.27
CA LEU A 49 -3.95 -5.10 -4.10
C LEU A 49 -3.19 -4.57 -2.87
N GLY A 50 -3.62 -3.42 -2.34
CA GLY A 50 -3.15 -2.91 -1.06
C GLY A 50 -3.81 -3.61 0.12
N GLY A 51 -4.40 -2.87 1.06
CA GLY A 51 -5.15 -3.41 2.19
C GLY A 51 -6.53 -4.00 1.84
N GLY A 52 -6.98 -3.87 0.58
CA GLY A 52 -8.32 -4.34 0.17
C GLY A 52 -9.47 -3.51 0.75
N ASN A 53 -9.19 -2.27 1.18
CA ASN A 53 -10.19 -1.42 1.84
C ASN A 53 -11.15 -0.72 0.87
N ASN A 54 -10.76 -0.64 -0.41
CA ASN A 54 -11.56 0.00 -1.45
C ASN A 54 -11.74 -0.91 -2.68
N VAL A 55 -11.91 -2.21 -2.44
CA VAL A 55 -12.08 -3.22 -3.49
C VAL A 55 -13.23 -4.14 -3.11
N LEU A 56 -14.15 -4.37 -4.05
CA LEU A 56 -15.20 -5.37 -3.93
C LEU A 56 -14.99 -6.47 -4.96
N PHE A 57 -14.71 -7.67 -4.49
CA PHE A 57 -14.64 -8.86 -5.34
C PHE A 57 -16.06 -9.42 -5.56
N THR A 58 -16.61 -9.26 -6.75
CA THR A 58 -17.95 -9.75 -7.12
C THR A 58 -17.92 -11.18 -7.62
N GLN A 59 -16.76 -11.70 -7.95
CA GLN A 59 -16.48 -13.07 -8.41
C GLN A 59 -15.03 -13.41 -8.13
N ASP A 60 -14.64 -14.66 -8.32
CA ASP A 60 -13.24 -15.07 -8.26
C ASP A 60 -12.41 -14.28 -9.28
N TYR A 61 -11.21 -13.86 -8.85
CA TYR A 61 -10.30 -13.12 -9.71
C TYR A 61 -9.43 -14.11 -10.52
N PRO A 62 -9.55 -14.14 -11.85
CA PRO A 62 -8.89 -15.17 -12.66
C PRO A 62 -7.39 -14.93 -12.90
N GLY A 63 -6.82 -13.90 -12.31
CA GLY A 63 -5.44 -13.44 -12.54
C GLY A 63 -4.56 -13.44 -11.30
N THR A 64 -3.50 -12.65 -11.38
CA THR A 64 -2.51 -12.48 -10.31
C THR A 64 -2.75 -11.18 -9.54
N LEU A 65 -2.88 -11.28 -8.22
CA LEU A 65 -2.85 -10.13 -7.31
C LEU A 65 -1.42 -9.89 -6.83
N LEU A 66 -0.97 -8.64 -6.88
CA LEU A 66 0.35 -8.19 -6.43
C LEU A 66 0.16 -7.36 -5.17
N THR A 67 0.77 -7.76 -4.06
CA THR A 67 0.63 -7.07 -2.76
C THR A 67 1.99 -6.65 -2.23
N PRO A 68 2.26 -5.34 -2.07
CA PRO A 68 3.45 -4.87 -1.39
C PRO A 68 3.36 -5.16 0.11
N VAL A 69 4.46 -5.68 0.69
CA VAL A 69 4.53 -6.04 2.12
C VAL A 69 5.70 -5.41 2.87
N ALA A 70 6.55 -4.64 2.20
CA ALA A 70 7.60 -3.87 2.85
C ALA A 70 7.01 -2.85 3.84
N GLN A 71 7.65 -2.68 5.00
CA GLN A 71 7.11 -1.89 6.13
C GLN A 71 8.14 -0.92 6.73
N GLY A 72 9.08 -0.45 5.94
CA GLY A 72 10.06 0.54 6.40
C GLY A 72 9.47 1.93 6.46
N ILE A 73 9.81 2.67 7.52
CA ILE A 73 9.57 4.11 7.66
C ILE A 73 10.90 4.73 8.05
N ARG A 74 11.33 5.79 7.35
CA ARG A 74 12.60 6.46 7.63
C ARG A 74 12.57 7.93 7.28
N ILE A 75 13.30 8.73 8.04
CA ILE A 75 13.60 10.12 7.69
C ILE A 75 14.68 10.11 6.60
N VAL A 76 14.43 10.83 5.51
CA VAL A 76 15.35 10.94 4.37
C VAL A 76 15.94 12.33 4.20
N ASP A 77 15.27 13.36 4.74
CA ASP A 77 15.77 14.73 4.77
C ASP A 77 15.18 15.49 5.96
N GLU A 78 15.99 16.34 6.58
CA GLU A 78 15.58 17.22 7.68
C GLU A 78 15.96 18.65 7.37
N GLN A 79 14.97 19.54 7.33
CA GLN A 79 15.12 20.98 7.21
C GLN A 79 14.53 21.66 8.46
N PRO A 80 14.87 22.91 8.76
CA PRO A 80 14.37 23.58 9.97
C PRO A 80 12.84 23.61 10.09
N ASP A 81 12.14 23.69 8.98
CA ASP A 81 10.68 23.82 8.92
C ASP A 81 9.95 22.59 8.33
N CYS A 82 10.68 21.59 7.87
CA CYS A 82 10.11 20.43 7.19
C CYS A 82 10.99 19.19 7.31
N VAL A 83 10.38 18.06 7.60
CA VAL A 83 11.03 16.74 7.60
C VAL A 83 10.41 15.89 6.49
N THR A 84 11.24 15.32 5.64
CA THR A 84 10.80 14.39 4.62
C THR A 84 10.95 12.95 5.12
N VAL A 85 9.83 12.24 5.13
CA VAL A 85 9.74 10.85 5.54
C VAL A 85 9.46 9.98 4.31
N GLU A 86 10.21 8.90 4.17
CA GLU A 86 9.92 7.86 3.19
C GLU A 86 9.29 6.67 3.92
N ALA A 87 8.15 6.20 3.41
CA ALA A 87 7.46 5.02 3.92
C ALA A 87 7.20 4.02 2.79
N ASP A 88 7.42 2.74 3.08
CA ASP A 88 7.17 1.67 2.12
C ASP A 88 5.67 1.48 1.86
N ALA A 89 5.34 1.02 0.66
CA ALA A 89 3.95 0.86 0.20
C ALA A 89 3.11 -0.12 1.03
N GLY A 90 3.75 -1.05 1.73
CA GLY A 90 3.09 -2.05 2.58
C GLY A 90 2.78 -1.58 4.00
N VAL A 91 3.28 -0.42 4.42
CA VAL A 91 3.01 0.16 5.74
C VAL A 91 1.51 0.47 5.87
N GLU A 92 0.90 0.15 7.01
CA GLU A 92 -0.46 0.62 7.30
C GLU A 92 -0.44 2.15 7.44
N TRP A 93 -1.45 2.81 6.89
CA TRP A 93 -1.50 4.27 6.93
C TRP A 93 -1.49 4.83 8.35
N ASP A 94 -2.26 4.22 9.25
CA ASP A 94 -2.35 4.66 10.65
C ASP A 94 -1.04 4.44 11.42
N ASP A 95 -0.28 3.38 11.08
CA ASP A 95 1.06 3.16 11.66
C ASP A 95 2.03 4.28 11.25
N LEU A 96 1.95 4.80 10.01
CA LEU A 96 2.72 5.96 9.59
C LEU A 96 2.32 7.22 10.36
N VAL A 97 1.03 7.44 10.58
CA VAL A 97 0.52 8.58 11.36
C VAL A 97 1.00 8.49 12.80
N GLU A 98 0.88 7.32 13.43
CA GLU A 98 1.36 7.08 14.80
C GLU A 98 2.87 7.30 14.90
N TRP A 99 3.63 6.75 13.94
CA TRP A 99 5.08 6.91 13.88
C TRP A 99 5.48 8.39 13.79
N ALA A 100 4.80 9.17 12.94
CA ALA A 100 5.04 10.60 12.79
C ALA A 100 4.79 11.36 14.11
N VAL A 101 3.67 11.11 14.78
CA VAL A 101 3.35 11.70 16.07
C VAL A 101 4.39 11.36 17.15
N GLN A 102 4.84 10.10 17.20
CA GLN A 102 5.88 9.66 18.15
C GLN A 102 7.25 10.34 17.91
N HIS A 103 7.50 10.78 16.68
CA HIS A 103 8.70 11.55 16.30
C HIS A 103 8.49 13.07 16.33
N GLU A 104 7.38 13.55 16.91
CA GLU A 104 7.02 14.96 16.98
C GLU A 104 6.91 15.64 15.59
N LEU A 105 6.54 14.87 14.56
CA LEU A 105 6.33 15.33 13.18
C LEU A 105 4.85 15.54 12.93
N TRP A 106 4.45 16.78 12.78
CA TRP A 106 3.05 17.20 12.65
C TRP A 106 2.62 17.35 11.19
N GLY A 107 1.32 17.15 10.94
CA GLY A 107 0.67 17.38 9.65
C GLY A 107 -0.08 16.16 9.10
N LEU A 108 0.05 14.97 9.72
CA LEU A 108 -0.70 13.77 9.36
C LEU A 108 -1.73 13.37 10.43
N GLU A 109 -1.71 13.98 11.61
CA GLU A 109 -2.52 13.59 12.78
C GLU A 109 -4.03 13.61 12.51
N ASN A 110 -4.52 14.51 11.65
CA ASN A 110 -5.92 14.58 11.25
C ASN A 110 -6.34 13.44 10.32
N LEU A 111 -5.41 12.69 9.78
CA LEU A 111 -5.63 11.56 8.87
C LEU A 111 -5.52 10.21 9.56
N SER A 112 -5.47 10.20 10.91
CA SER A 112 -5.46 8.98 11.71
C SER A 112 -6.73 8.16 11.53
N LEU A 113 -6.63 6.85 11.75
CA LEU A 113 -7.71 5.86 11.65
C LEU A 113 -8.34 5.70 10.26
N ILE A 114 -7.76 6.28 9.22
CA ILE A 114 -8.17 6.01 7.84
C ILE A 114 -7.60 4.65 7.45
N PRO A 115 -8.43 3.66 7.09
CA PRO A 115 -7.94 2.32 6.77
C PRO A 115 -7.24 2.30 5.41
N GLY A 116 -6.19 1.51 5.32
CA GLY A 116 -5.45 1.28 4.07
C GLY A 116 -3.95 1.32 4.25
N LYS A 117 -3.24 1.10 3.15
CA LYS A 117 -1.78 1.11 3.12
C LYS A 117 -1.25 2.39 2.50
N VAL A 118 -0.04 2.79 2.91
CA VAL A 118 0.64 3.99 2.40
C VAL A 118 0.70 4.00 0.88
N GLY A 119 1.04 2.88 0.23
CA GLY A 119 1.08 2.81 -1.23
C GLY A 119 -0.27 3.01 -1.93
N ALA A 120 -1.38 2.79 -1.23
CA ALA A 120 -2.73 3.01 -1.76
C ALA A 120 -3.27 4.43 -1.46
N ALA A 121 -2.68 5.15 -0.51
CA ALA A 121 -3.14 6.46 -0.07
C ALA A 121 -3.31 7.48 -1.22
N PRO A 122 -2.33 7.66 -2.11
CA PRO A 122 -2.48 8.58 -3.25
C PRO A 122 -3.55 8.16 -4.25
N VAL A 123 -3.80 6.85 -4.38
CA VAL A 123 -4.82 6.31 -5.29
C VAL A 123 -6.22 6.56 -4.75
N GLN A 124 -6.39 6.50 -3.44
CA GLN A 124 -7.65 6.74 -2.75
C GLN A 124 -7.90 8.21 -2.47
N ASN A 125 -6.88 9.08 -2.66
CA ASN A 125 -6.92 10.49 -2.29
C ASN A 125 -7.39 10.66 -0.83
N ILE A 126 -6.63 10.07 0.10
CA ILE A 126 -6.96 10.11 1.53
C ILE A 126 -7.11 11.55 2.01
N GLY A 127 -8.23 11.85 2.65
CA GLY A 127 -8.51 13.16 3.20
C GLY A 127 -9.56 13.11 4.31
N ALA A 128 -9.39 13.95 5.32
CA ALA A 128 -10.34 14.12 6.41
C ALA A 128 -10.16 15.49 7.09
N TYR A 129 -11.23 16.04 7.61
CA TYR A 129 -11.22 17.28 8.38
C TYR A 129 -10.55 18.48 7.66
N GLY A 130 -10.68 18.55 6.33
CA GLY A 130 -10.08 19.62 5.54
C GLY A 130 -8.58 19.48 5.29
N CYS A 131 -7.99 18.35 5.63
CA CYS A 131 -6.62 17.97 5.31
C CYS A 131 -6.63 16.83 4.30
N GLU A 132 -5.81 16.94 3.27
CA GLU A 132 -5.63 15.90 2.25
C GLU A 132 -4.19 15.39 2.26
N GLU A 133 -4.00 14.09 2.06
CA GLU A 133 -2.66 13.48 1.95
C GLU A 133 -1.85 14.14 0.83
N ALA A 134 -2.50 14.52 -0.28
CA ALA A 134 -1.87 15.19 -1.40
C ALA A 134 -1.15 16.50 -1.03
N GLU A 135 -1.57 17.18 0.05
CA GLU A 135 -0.90 18.39 0.56
C GLU A 135 0.43 18.09 1.25
N ARG A 136 0.65 16.84 1.65
CA ARG A 136 1.84 16.37 2.36
C ARG A 136 2.73 15.48 1.51
N LEU A 137 2.23 14.99 0.39
CA LEU A 137 2.95 14.13 -0.53
C LEU A 137 3.93 14.94 -1.37
N SER A 138 5.24 14.71 -1.20
CA SER A 138 6.28 15.34 -2.01
C SER A 138 6.62 14.56 -3.27
N ASP A 139 6.68 13.24 -3.18
CA ASP A 139 7.01 12.35 -4.28
C ASP A 139 6.42 10.96 -4.10
N ARG A 140 6.09 10.32 -5.19
CA ARG A 140 5.64 8.94 -5.23
C ARG A 140 6.48 8.14 -6.22
N LYS A 141 7.28 7.22 -5.72
CA LYS A 141 7.99 6.27 -6.57
C LYS A 141 7.04 5.18 -7.03
N SER A 142 6.73 5.16 -8.32
CA SER A 142 6.00 4.06 -8.95
C SER A 142 6.93 3.29 -9.87
N VAL A 143 6.79 1.97 -9.88
CA VAL A 143 7.41 1.09 -10.85
C VAL A 143 6.41 0.89 -11.97
N VAL A 144 6.70 1.43 -13.12
CA VAL A 144 5.92 1.26 -14.35
C VAL A 144 6.80 0.62 -15.39
#